data_1f439b90ca6fca1270c1e22f652604f3
#
_entry.id   1f439b90ca6fca1270c1e22f652604f3
#
_cell.length_a   1.000
_cell.length_b   1.000
_cell.length_c   1.000
_cell.angle_alpha   90.00
_cell.angle_beta   90.00
_cell.angle_gamma   90.00
#
_symmetry.space_group_name_H-M   'P 1'
#
loop_
_entity.id
_entity.type
_entity.pdbx_description
1 polymer ?
#
loop_
_entity_poly.entity_id
_entity_poly.type
_entity_poly.pdbx_seq_one_letter_code
_entity_poly.pdbx_strand_id
1 'polypeptide(L)'
;MFMLRRLEELPIGSFHYKMLLVTGLGWLFDAMDTGLIAFVLPLLVKDWGLSPAQAGWIGSVGLIGMALGAVVAGSLADRWGRKKVFTATVLLYSVSTGLCALAWSYESLLVFRFLVGFGLGGELPVAVTLMTEYAPTRLRGRFIVLLESFWGVGWLVAACISYLFIPTFGWKLAFLLGALPALYVFLIRLHLPESVRYLLAKGRVEEAKEIVCHLEEKLGLANRPFTADELLPRESGTETGFAALWQKGFRLRTAMLWLTWFGIVFSYYGIFMWLPSLVYAQGFAVVKTFEYVLMMTLAQLPGYLAAAWLVEVIGRKYTLSAFLLLSGVCSYFFGAAESSSALLAWGAGMSFFNLGAWGVIYTYTPEQYPTAMRALGSGWAAGF
;
A
#
# COMPACT_ATOMS: atom_id res chain seq x y z
N MET A 1 -2.88 -29.96 -6.04
CA MET A 1 -3.00 -28.67 -6.74
C MET A 1 -4.45 -28.30 -7.06
N PHE A 2 -5.31 -29.25 -7.07
CA PHE A 2 -6.72 -29.07 -7.41
C PHE A 2 -7.49 -28.21 -6.37
N MET A 3 -7.16 -28.28 -5.06
CA MET A 3 -7.82 -27.44 -4.05
C MET A 3 -7.59 -25.94 -4.30
N LEU A 4 -6.37 -25.52 -4.68
CA LEU A 4 -6.08 -24.13 -5.07
C LEU A 4 -6.80 -23.77 -6.39
N ARG A 5 -6.91 -24.70 -7.31
CA ARG A 5 -7.66 -24.52 -8.55
C ARG A 5 -9.15 -24.33 -8.28
N ARG A 6 -9.74 -25.07 -7.31
CA ARG A 6 -11.12 -24.82 -6.88
C ARG A 6 -11.34 -23.39 -6.40
N LEU A 7 -10.41 -22.83 -5.63
CA LEU A 7 -10.46 -21.42 -5.23
C LEU A 7 -10.37 -20.47 -6.43
N GLU A 8 -9.50 -20.75 -7.40
CA GLU A 8 -9.32 -19.93 -8.59
C GLU A 8 -10.54 -19.96 -9.53
N GLU A 9 -11.33 -21.02 -9.50
CA GLU A 9 -12.54 -21.25 -10.31
C GLU A 9 -13.82 -20.76 -9.61
N LEU A 10 -13.75 -20.31 -8.34
CA LEU A 10 -14.92 -19.82 -7.62
C LEU A 10 -15.57 -18.64 -8.34
N PRO A 11 -16.91 -18.60 -8.43
CA PRO A 11 -17.61 -17.43 -8.94
C PRO A 11 -17.46 -16.26 -7.97
N ILE A 12 -17.51 -15.04 -8.52
CA ILE A 12 -17.48 -13.84 -7.68
C ILE A 12 -18.74 -13.81 -6.81
N GLY A 13 -18.53 -13.56 -5.52
CA GLY A 13 -19.61 -13.40 -4.57
C GLY A 13 -19.24 -12.44 -3.45
N SER A 14 -20.17 -12.26 -2.51
CA SER A 14 -20.04 -11.32 -1.39
C SER A 14 -18.76 -11.53 -0.56
N PHE A 15 -18.23 -12.74 -0.49
CA PHE A 15 -16.98 -13.07 0.18
C PHE A 15 -15.80 -12.26 -0.40
N HIS A 16 -15.66 -12.25 -1.72
CA HIS A 16 -14.54 -11.56 -2.39
C HIS A 16 -14.58 -10.05 -2.15
N TYR A 17 -15.75 -9.44 -2.17
CA TYR A 17 -15.90 -8.00 -1.85
C TYR A 17 -15.67 -7.70 -0.36
N LYS A 18 -16.12 -8.59 0.54
CA LYS A 18 -15.82 -8.45 1.98
C LYS A 18 -14.33 -8.58 2.24
N MET A 19 -13.66 -9.51 1.58
CA MET A 19 -12.22 -9.68 1.69
C MET A 19 -11.47 -8.45 1.14
N LEU A 20 -11.88 -7.93 -0.03
CA LEU A 20 -11.35 -6.69 -0.59
C LEU A 20 -11.55 -5.51 0.37
N LEU A 21 -12.73 -5.39 0.97
CA LEU A 21 -12.99 -4.33 1.94
C LEU A 21 -12.11 -4.46 3.18
N VAL A 22 -11.99 -5.68 3.73
CA VAL A 22 -11.15 -5.92 4.91
C VAL A 22 -9.68 -5.68 4.60
N THR A 23 -9.12 -6.21 3.52
CA THR A 23 -7.73 -5.95 3.15
C THR A 23 -7.50 -4.51 2.70
N GLY A 24 -8.48 -3.92 2.01
CA GLY A 24 -8.44 -2.54 1.55
C GLY A 24 -8.51 -1.52 2.69
N LEU A 25 -9.29 -1.76 3.74
CA LEU A 25 -9.29 -0.91 4.93
C LEU A 25 -7.93 -0.89 5.62
N GLY A 26 -7.22 -2.02 5.68
CA GLY A 26 -5.84 -2.03 6.15
C GLY A 26 -4.98 -1.09 5.32
N TRP A 27 -5.01 -1.26 4.01
CA TRP A 27 -4.27 -0.41 3.06
C TRP A 27 -4.63 1.08 3.13
N LEU A 28 -5.91 1.38 3.40
CA LEU A 28 -6.38 2.74 3.68
C LEU A 28 -5.75 3.31 4.94
N PHE A 29 -5.71 2.52 6.03
CA PHE A 29 -5.16 2.97 7.29
C PHE A 29 -3.64 3.17 7.22
N ASP A 30 -2.92 2.35 6.45
CA ASP A 30 -1.49 2.54 6.17
C ASP A 30 -1.24 3.87 5.47
N ALA A 31 -2.01 4.15 4.43
CA ALA A 31 -1.93 5.41 3.70
C ALA A 31 -2.34 6.61 4.56
N MET A 32 -3.35 6.45 5.41
CA MET A 32 -3.78 7.48 6.36
C MET A 32 -2.67 7.82 7.34
N ASP A 33 -2.01 6.83 7.97
CA ASP A 33 -0.92 7.09 8.91
C ASP A 33 0.28 7.76 8.23
N THR A 34 0.65 7.27 7.03
CA THR A 34 1.69 7.88 6.21
C THR A 34 1.35 9.32 5.84
N GLY A 35 0.07 9.61 5.57
CA GLY A 35 -0.40 10.96 5.31
C GLY A 35 -0.39 11.85 6.56
N LEU A 36 -0.82 11.35 7.71
CA LEU A 36 -0.90 12.12 8.95
C LEU A 36 0.45 12.74 9.34
N ILE A 37 1.56 11.99 9.23
CA ILE A 37 2.87 12.55 9.57
C ILE A 37 3.25 13.70 8.62
N ALA A 38 2.88 13.64 7.33
CA ALA A 38 3.16 14.72 6.39
C ALA A 38 2.47 16.04 6.81
N PHE A 39 1.24 15.97 7.30
CA PHE A 39 0.50 17.14 7.80
C PHE A 39 0.98 17.62 9.17
N VAL A 40 1.43 16.72 10.03
CA VAL A 40 1.93 17.03 11.37
C VAL A 40 3.35 17.63 11.32
N LEU A 41 4.16 17.24 10.36
CA LEU A 41 5.58 17.61 10.27
C LEU A 41 5.83 19.12 10.33
N PRO A 42 5.14 20.00 9.57
CA PRO A 42 5.37 21.45 9.65
C PRO A 42 5.06 22.02 11.04
N LEU A 43 4.13 21.43 11.78
CA LEU A 43 3.80 21.84 13.14
C LEU A 43 4.88 21.40 14.13
N LEU A 44 5.38 20.18 14.01
CA LEU A 44 6.51 19.70 14.83
C LEU A 44 7.76 20.54 14.61
N VAL A 45 8.06 20.90 13.35
CA VAL A 45 9.18 21.80 13.03
C VAL A 45 9.02 23.12 13.77
N LYS A 46 7.83 23.70 13.77
CA LYS A 46 7.53 24.95 14.45
C LYS A 46 7.56 24.82 15.99
N ASP A 47 6.89 23.81 16.54
CA ASP A 47 6.70 23.66 17.98
C ASP A 47 7.97 23.22 18.71
N TRP A 48 8.79 22.39 18.05
CA TRP A 48 10.03 21.83 18.63
C TRP A 48 11.31 22.52 18.09
N GLY A 49 11.19 23.48 17.17
CA GLY A 49 12.32 24.19 16.60
C GLY A 49 13.27 23.28 15.81
N LEU A 50 12.73 22.29 15.09
CA LEU A 50 13.52 21.27 14.42
C LEU A 50 14.24 21.84 13.21
N SER A 51 15.48 21.39 13.01
CA SER A 51 16.24 21.67 11.79
C SER A 51 15.63 20.87 10.59
N PRO A 52 15.89 21.31 9.34
CA PRO A 52 15.44 20.56 8.16
C PRO A 52 15.95 19.12 8.12
N ALA A 53 17.14 18.86 8.63
CA ALA A 53 17.71 17.51 8.73
C ALA A 53 16.92 16.64 9.74
N GLN A 54 16.57 17.19 10.89
CA GLN A 54 15.74 16.50 11.88
C GLN A 54 14.34 16.19 11.35
N ALA A 55 13.71 17.14 10.66
CA ALA A 55 12.44 16.91 9.97
C ALA A 55 12.55 15.80 8.93
N GLY A 56 13.65 15.78 8.15
CA GLY A 56 13.95 14.71 7.20
C GLY A 56 14.05 13.33 7.86
N TRP A 57 14.68 13.24 9.02
CA TRP A 57 14.78 11.97 9.75
C TRP A 57 13.43 11.47 10.25
N ILE A 58 12.52 12.34 10.68
CA ILE A 58 11.15 11.92 11.09
C ILE A 58 10.42 11.23 9.93
N GLY A 59 10.53 11.74 8.71
CA GLY A 59 9.97 11.09 7.52
C GLY A 59 10.71 9.80 7.14
N SER A 60 12.04 9.85 7.09
CA SER A 60 12.87 8.74 6.59
C SER A 60 12.90 7.54 7.51
N VAL A 61 12.89 7.72 8.84
CA VAL A 61 12.96 6.62 9.80
C VAL A 61 11.76 5.69 9.69
N GLY A 62 10.58 6.22 9.37
CA GLY A 62 9.39 5.41 9.08
C GLY A 62 9.59 4.54 7.84
N LEU A 63 10.15 5.08 6.76
CA LEU A 63 10.44 4.32 5.53
C LEU A 63 11.49 3.23 5.77
N ILE A 64 12.52 3.50 6.58
CA ILE A 64 13.49 2.47 7.00
C ILE A 64 12.77 1.36 7.78
N GLY A 65 11.89 1.74 8.71
CA GLY A 65 11.04 0.79 9.43
C GLY A 65 10.21 -0.07 8.47
N MET A 66 9.57 0.54 7.47
CA MET A 66 8.77 -0.17 6.45
C MET A 66 9.60 -1.20 5.68
N ALA A 67 10.79 -0.83 5.22
CA ALA A 67 11.66 -1.74 4.49
C ALA A 67 12.05 -2.97 5.34
N LEU A 68 12.43 -2.76 6.59
CA LEU A 68 12.77 -3.85 7.51
C LEU A 68 11.54 -4.68 7.90
N GLY A 69 10.41 -4.03 8.14
CA GLY A 69 9.14 -4.67 8.47
C GLY A 69 8.65 -5.60 7.37
N ALA A 70 8.74 -5.18 6.11
CA ALA A 70 8.36 -5.99 4.96
C ALA A 70 9.16 -7.31 4.88
N VAL A 71 10.48 -7.25 5.06
CA VAL A 71 11.36 -8.43 5.04
C VAL A 71 11.05 -9.37 6.21
N VAL A 72 10.93 -8.83 7.42
CA VAL A 72 10.69 -9.62 8.63
C VAL A 72 9.29 -10.24 8.60
N ALA A 73 8.25 -9.44 8.29
CA ALA A 73 6.88 -9.93 8.27
C ALA A 73 6.64 -10.96 7.17
N GLY A 74 7.26 -10.80 5.99
CA GLY A 74 7.22 -11.82 4.94
C GLY A 74 7.71 -13.18 5.45
N SER A 75 8.88 -13.21 6.11
CA SER A 75 9.45 -14.41 6.71
C SER A 75 8.59 -14.98 7.85
N LEU A 76 8.01 -14.12 8.68
CA LEU A 76 7.12 -14.52 9.77
C LEU A 76 5.79 -15.06 9.26
N ALA A 77 5.25 -14.49 8.17
CA ALA A 77 4.01 -14.94 7.56
C ALA A 77 4.11 -16.38 7.02
N ASP A 78 5.29 -16.79 6.53
CA ASP A 78 5.56 -18.16 6.11
C ASP A 78 5.68 -19.15 7.30
N ARG A 79 6.04 -18.65 8.48
CA ARG A 79 6.18 -19.48 9.70
C ARG A 79 4.88 -19.54 10.51
N TRP A 80 4.24 -18.40 10.76
CA TRP A 80 3.13 -18.25 11.71
C TRP A 80 1.75 -18.13 11.04
N GLY A 81 1.71 -17.92 9.75
CA GLY A 81 0.49 -17.70 8.96
C GLY A 81 0.24 -16.24 8.64
N ARG A 82 -0.47 -16.04 7.53
CA ARG A 82 -0.72 -14.70 6.99
C ARG A 82 -1.64 -13.88 7.88
N LYS A 83 -2.74 -14.48 8.35
CA LYS A 83 -3.72 -13.82 9.22
C LYS A 83 -3.11 -13.33 10.54
N LYS A 84 -2.26 -14.16 11.17
CA LYS A 84 -1.64 -13.81 12.45
C LYS A 84 -0.66 -12.65 12.30
N VAL A 85 0.19 -12.69 11.27
CA VAL A 85 1.17 -11.64 11.00
C VAL A 85 0.47 -10.34 10.64
N PHE A 86 -0.54 -10.39 9.76
CA PHE A 86 -1.36 -9.22 9.42
C PHE A 86 -1.98 -8.58 10.68
N THR A 87 -2.54 -9.39 11.57
CA THR A 87 -3.10 -8.89 12.84
C THR A 87 -2.04 -8.23 13.72
N ALA A 88 -0.86 -8.85 13.83
CA ALA A 88 0.23 -8.33 14.67
C ALA A 88 0.80 -7.02 14.12
N THR A 89 0.95 -6.91 12.82
CA THR A 89 1.46 -5.69 12.16
C THR A 89 0.49 -4.52 12.31
N VAL A 90 -0.82 -4.74 12.12
CA VAL A 90 -1.86 -3.72 12.35
C VAL A 90 -1.84 -3.24 13.80
N LEU A 91 -1.76 -4.15 14.77
CA LEU A 91 -1.67 -3.77 16.19
C LEU A 91 -0.40 -2.97 16.47
N LEU A 92 0.75 -3.41 15.94
CA LEU A 92 2.03 -2.77 16.18
C LEU A 92 2.01 -1.31 15.69
N TYR A 93 1.64 -1.06 14.42
CA TYR A 93 1.66 0.30 13.91
C TYR A 93 0.60 1.17 14.57
N SER A 94 -0.60 0.65 14.80
CA SER A 94 -1.68 1.43 15.41
C SER A 94 -1.33 1.88 16.84
N VAL A 95 -0.80 0.98 17.67
CA VAL A 95 -0.34 1.30 19.02
C VAL A 95 0.83 2.30 18.96
N SER A 96 1.79 2.07 18.06
CA SER A 96 2.94 2.96 17.89
C SER A 96 2.53 4.35 17.39
N THR A 97 1.52 4.46 16.52
CA THR A 97 0.95 5.74 16.09
C THR A 97 0.31 6.47 17.29
N GLY A 98 -0.43 5.75 18.14
CA GLY A 98 -0.94 6.33 19.38
C GLY A 98 0.17 6.82 20.32
N LEU A 99 1.28 6.08 20.42
CA LEU A 99 2.45 6.49 21.19
C LEU A 99 3.13 7.74 20.62
N CYS A 100 3.06 7.99 19.31
CA CYS A 100 3.53 9.24 18.71
C CYS A 100 2.81 10.47 19.31
N ALA A 101 1.53 10.35 19.67
CA ALA A 101 0.81 11.43 20.35
C ALA A 101 1.35 11.75 21.75
N LEU A 102 1.99 10.77 22.38
CA LEU A 102 2.59 10.86 23.72
C LEU A 102 4.09 11.16 23.66
N ALA A 103 4.66 11.37 22.49
CA ALA A 103 6.08 11.66 22.35
C ALA A 103 6.46 12.93 23.11
N TRP A 104 7.51 12.82 23.95
CA TRP A 104 8.00 13.90 24.81
C TRP A 104 9.32 14.50 24.32
N SER A 105 9.97 13.88 23.36
CA SER A 105 11.20 14.35 22.73
C SER A 105 11.27 13.92 21.26
N TYR A 106 12.19 14.54 20.52
CA TYR A 106 12.49 14.16 19.14
C TYR A 106 12.88 12.68 19.01
N GLU A 107 13.74 12.19 19.91
CA GLU A 107 14.24 10.82 19.91
C GLU A 107 13.10 9.81 20.15
N SER A 108 12.20 10.12 21.11
CA SER A 108 11.05 9.26 21.38
C SER A 108 10.13 9.17 20.16
N LEU A 109 9.92 10.28 19.47
CA LEU A 109 9.14 10.30 18.25
C LEU A 109 9.81 9.46 17.13
N LEU A 110 11.14 9.55 16.97
CA LEU A 110 11.86 8.73 15.99
C LEU A 110 11.68 7.23 16.25
N VAL A 111 11.80 6.81 17.52
CA VAL A 111 11.59 5.39 17.88
C VAL A 111 10.17 4.95 17.57
N PHE A 112 9.16 5.74 17.93
CA PHE A 112 7.78 5.39 17.64
C PHE A 112 7.50 5.39 16.13
N ARG A 113 8.02 6.35 15.37
CA ARG A 113 7.91 6.38 13.91
C ARG A 113 8.58 5.18 13.23
N PHE A 114 9.72 4.73 13.74
CA PHE A 114 10.34 3.49 13.27
C PHE A 114 9.42 2.28 13.49
N LEU A 115 8.82 2.14 14.68
CA LEU A 115 7.89 1.05 15.00
C LEU A 115 6.61 1.13 14.17
N VAL A 116 6.08 2.34 13.93
CA VAL A 116 4.97 2.55 12.99
C VAL A 116 5.34 2.03 11.62
N GLY A 117 6.45 2.51 11.06
CA GLY A 117 6.92 2.05 9.74
C GLY A 117 7.13 0.54 9.68
N PHE A 118 7.74 -0.06 10.71
CA PHE A 118 7.96 -1.49 10.77
C PHE A 118 6.66 -2.30 10.72
N GLY A 119 5.61 -1.82 11.39
CA GLY A 119 4.27 -2.40 11.31
C GLY A 119 3.65 -2.25 9.91
N LEU A 120 3.63 -1.03 9.36
CA LEU A 120 3.07 -0.72 8.03
C LEU A 120 3.74 -1.55 6.93
N GLY A 121 5.09 -1.61 6.93
CA GLY A 121 5.82 -2.39 5.92
C GLY A 121 5.51 -3.88 5.94
N GLY A 122 5.18 -4.41 7.11
CA GLY A 122 4.81 -5.82 7.26
C GLY A 122 3.41 -6.15 6.76
N GLU A 123 2.53 -5.19 6.65
CA GLU A 123 1.12 -5.39 6.25
C GLU A 123 0.99 -5.67 4.75
N LEU A 124 1.61 -4.84 3.92
CA LEU A 124 1.45 -4.87 2.47
C LEU A 124 1.66 -6.25 1.82
N PRO A 125 2.80 -6.93 2.01
CA PRO A 125 3.03 -8.20 1.34
C PRO A 125 2.02 -9.28 1.76
N VAL A 126 1.49 -9.19 2.97
CA VAL A 126 0.51 -10.14 3.49
C VAL A 126 -0.87 -9.89 2.89
N ALA A 127 -1.33 -8.63 2.84
CA ALA A 127 -2.62 -8.24 2.28
C ALA A 127 -2.72 -8.61 0.79
N VAL A 128 -1.71 -8.24 0.00
CA VAL A 128 -1.65 -8.54 -1.43
C VAL A 128 -1.60 -10.06 -1.66
N THR A 129 -0.83 -10.80 -0.86
CA THR A 129 -0.78 -12.27 -0.97
C THR A 129 -2.15 -12.90 -0.73
N LEU A 130 -2.81 -12.53 0.37
CA LEU A 130 -4.14 -13.04 0.68
C LEU A 130 -5.14 -12.71 -0.43
N MET A 131 -5.16 -11.46 -0.90
CA MET A 131 -6.07 -11.06 -1.97
C MET A 131 -5.82 -11.84 -3.27
N THR A 132 -4.55 -12.07 -3.63
CA THR A 132 -4.20 -12.83 -4.84
C THR A 132 -4.50 -14.32 -4.74
N GLU A 133 -4.46 -14.89 -3.55
CA GLU A 133 -4.79 -16.32 -3.33
C GLU A 133 -6.29 -16.61 -3.46
N TYR A 134 -7.13 -15.68 -3.01
CA TYR A 134 -8.59 -15.87 -2.99
C TYR A 134 -9.29 -15.27 -4.21
N ALA A 135 -8.70 -14.27 -4.86
CA ALA A 135 -9.31 -13.65 -6.05
C ALA A 135 -9.31 -14.60 -7.24
N PRO A 136 -10.47 -14.75 -7.94
CA PRO A 136 -10.55 -15.54 -9.17
C PRO A 136 -9.52 -15.07 -10.20
N THR A 137 -8.81 -16.01 -10.85
CA THR A 137 -7.69 -15.71 -11.75
C THR A 137 -8.06 -14.68 -12.82
N ARG A 138 -9.28 -14.78 -13.39
CA ARG A 138 -9.77 -13.87 -14.44
C ARG A 138 -9.89 -12.42 -14.00
N LEU A 139 -10.11 -12.15 -12.70
CA LEU A 139 -10.40 -10.83 -12.16
C LEU A 139 -9.38 -10.37 -11.12
N ARG A 140 -8.35 -11.18 -10.88
CA ARG A 140 -7.28 -10.90 -9.91
C ARG A 140 -6.67 -9.52 -10.11
N GLY A 141 -6.38 -9.13 -11.35
CA GLY A 141 -5.87 -7.80 -11.66
C GLY A 141 -6.81 -6.67 -11.24
N ARG A 142 -8.11 -6.82 -11.46
CA ARG A 142 -9.11 -5.82 -11.02
C ARG A 142 -9.16 -5.69 -9.51
N PHE A 143 -9.10 -6.81 -8.78
CA PHE A 143 -9.09 -6.78 -7.32
C PHE A 143 -7.84 -6.11 -6.76
N ILE A 144 -6.67 -6.30 -7.39
CA ILE A 144 -5.42 -5.61 -7.00
C ILE A 144 -5.54 -4.11 -7.25
N VAL A 145 -6.04 -3.67 -8.42
CA VAL A 145 -6.23 -2.24 -8.70
C VAL A 145 -7.23 -1.61 -7.72
N LEU A 146 -8.32 -2.32 -7.39
CA LEU A 146 -9.29 -1.85 -6.40
C LEU A 146 -8.66 -1.79 -5.01
N LEU A 147 -7.82 -2.75 -4.63
CA LEU A 147 -7.07 -2.72 -3.38
C LEU A 147 -6.16 -1.48 -3.32
N GLU A 148 -5.41 -1.22 -4.39
CA GLU A 148 -4.53 -0.04 -4.49
C GLU A 148 -5.29 1.30 -4.40
N SER A 149 -6.54 1.36 -4.87
CA SER A 149 -7.32 2.60 -4.79
C SER A 149 -7.63 3.05 -3.35
N PHE A 150 -7.62 2.13 -2.39
CA PHE A 150 -7.77 2.46 -0.96
C PHE A 150 -6.62 3.33 -0.44
N TRP A 151 -5.44 3.27 -1.07
CA TRP A 151 -4.32 4.16 -0.74
C TRP A 151 -4.67 5.63 -0.94
N GLY A 152 -5.23 6.00 -2.09
CA GLY A 152 -5.68 7.37 -2.35
C GLY A 152 -6.78 7.84 -1.39
N VAL A 153 -7.70 6.93 -1.03
CA VAL A 153 -8.73 7.23 -0.02
C VAL A 153 -8.11 7.45 1.37
N GLY A 154 -7.09 6.68 1.74
CA GLY A 154 -6.35 6.85 3.00
C GLY A 154 -5.69 8.22 3.12
N TRP A 155 -5.02 8.69 2.07
CA TRP A 155 -4.47 10.05 2.01
C TRP A 155 -5.55 11.12 2.12
N LEU A 156 -6.69 10.92 1.48
CA LEU A 156 -7.82 11.84 1.60
C LEU A 156 -8.35 11.90 3.04
N VAL A 157 -8.48 10.75 3.70
CA VAL A 157 -8.89 10.67 5.11
C VAL A 157 -7.87 11.40 6.00
N ALA A 158 -6.56 11.21 5.79
CA ALA A 158 -5.52 11.94 6.50
C ALA A 158 -5.63 13.45 6.33
N ALA A 159 -5.88 13.92 5.09
CA ALA A 159 -6.08 15.32 4.77
C ALA A 159 -7.33 15.88 5.46
N CYS A 160 -8.45 15.15 5.45
CA CYS A 160 -9.68 15.53 6.14
C CYS A 160 -9.48 15.60 7.66
N ILE A 161 -8.86 14.61 8.28
CA ILE A 161 -8.53 14.61 9.71
C ILE A 161 -7.67 15.83 10.03
N SER A 162 -6.65 16.09 9.24
CA SER A 162 -5.73 17.20 9.47
C SER A 162 -6.42 18.54 9.31
N TYR A 163 -7.23 18.74 8.28
CA TYR A 163 -7.97 19.97 8.05
C TYR A 163 -8.99 20.27 9.16
N LEU A 164 -9.75 19.25 9.60
CA LEU A 164 -10.84 19.42 10.54
C LEU A 164 -10.39 19.49 12.00
N PHE A 165 -9.40 18.70 12.39
CA PHE A 165 -9.09 18.50 13.80
C PHE A 165 -7.78 19.16 14.25
N ILE A 166 -6.75 19.21 13.42
CA ILE A 166 -5.44 19.73 13.84
C ILE A 166 -5.52 21.22 14.23
N PRO A 167 -6.21 22.12 13.51
CA PRO A 167 -6.25 23.54 13.86
C PRO A 167 -6.88 23.82 15.22
N THR A 168 -7.81 22.98 15.67
CA THR A 168 -8.56 23.17 16.91
C THR A 168 -7.95 22.39 18.08
N PHE A 169 -7.53 21.15 17.83
CA PHE A 169 -7.11 20.20 18.89
C PHE A 169 -5.61 19.90 18.87
N GLY A 170 -4.88 20.41 17.89
CA GLY A 170 -3.45 20.18 17.71
C GLY A 170 -3.11 18.82 17.09
N TRP A 171 -1.84 18.66 16.77
CA TRP A 171 -1.33 17.49 16.05
C TRP A 171 -1.41 16.16 16.83
N LYS A 172 -1.43 16.21 18.17
CA LYS A 172 -1.53 15.00 19.00
C LYS A 172 -2.81 14.22 18.76
N LEU A 173 -3.95 14.92 18.55
CA LEU A 173 -5.22 14.28 18.24
C LEU A 173 -5.17 13.53 16.91
N ALA A 174 -4.47 14.05 15.92
CA ALA A 174 -4.32 13.35 14.63
C ALA A 174 -3.68 11.96 14.81
N PHE A 175 -2.62 11.85 15.62
CA PHE A 175 -2.03 10.54 15.94
C PHE A 175 -2.94 9.64 16.77
N LEU A 176 -3.71 10.19 17.70
CA LEU A 176 -4.69 9.39 18.45
C LEU A 176 -5.78 8.83 17.53
N LEU A 177 -6.26 9.62 16.55
CA LEU A 177 -7.17 9.13 15.52
C LEU A 177 -6.49 8.10 14.62
N GLY A 178 -5.21 8.28 14.32
CA GLY A 178 -4.37 7.31 13.61
C GLY A 178 -4.19 5.97 14.34
N ALA A 179 -4.46 5.91 15.65
CA ALA A 179 -4.45 4.66 16.41
C ALA A 179 -5.76 3.85 16.32
N LEU A 180 -6.85 4.44 15.78
CA LEU A 180 -8.16 3.76 15.65
C LEU A 180 -8.10 2.42 14.88
N PRO A 181 -7.21 2.21 13.91
CA PRO A 181 -7.04 0.90 13.27
C PRO A 181 -6.76 -0.25 14.23
N ALA A 182 -6.30 -0.01 15.47
CA ALA A 182 -6.21 -1.06 16.47
C ALA A 182 -7.57 -1.77 16.71
N LEU A 183 -8.69 -1.05 16.60
CA LEU A 183 -10.04 -1.62 16.70
C LEU A 183 -10.40 -2.48 15.47
N TYR A 184 -9.82 -2.16 14.33
CA TYR A 184 -10.03 -2.90 13.09
C TYR A 184 -9.51 -4.35 13.17
N VAL A 185 -8.59 -4.65 14.07
CA VAL A 185 -8.11 -6.02 14.32
C VAL A 185 -9.25 -6.99 14.60
N PHE A 186 -10.33 -6.55 15.24
CA PHE A 186 -11.52 -7.38 15.45
C PHE A 186 -12.15 -7.80 14.13
N LEU A 187 -12.26 -6.89 13.16
CA LEU A 187 -12.78 -7.19 11.83
C LEU A 187 -11.90 -8.16 11.07
N ILE A 188 -10.58 -8.01 11.16
CA ILE A 188 -9.60 -8.95 10.58
C ILE A 188 -9.84 -10.35 11.14
N ARG A 189 -9.93 -10.48 12.47
CA ARG A 189 -10.12 -11.78 13.13
C ARG A 189 -11.41 -12.46 12.73
N LEU A 190 -12.50 -11.71 12.55
CA LEU A 190 -13.81 -12.24 12.24
C LEU A 190 -13.97 -12.61 10.74
N HIS A 191 -13.38 -11.86 9.84
CA HIS A 191 -13.71 -11.94 8.42
C HIS A 191 -12.58 -12.47 7.53
N LEU A 192 -11.32 -12.38 7.97
CA LEU A 192 -10.19 -12.81 7.17
C LEU A 192 -9.88 -14.28 7.45
N PRO A 193 -9.97 -15.18 6.45
CA PRO A 193 -9.55 -16.57 6.58
C PRO A 193 -8.01 -16.64 6.58
N GLU A 194 -7.45 -17.77 7.05
CA GLU A 194 -6.02 -18.04 6.87
C GLU A 194 -5.76 -18.47 5.42
N SER A 195 -4.55 -18.30 4.93
CA SER A 195 -4.16 -18.72 3.59
C SER A 195 -4.27 -20.24 3.42
N VAL A 196 -5.06 -20.69 2.45
CA VAL A 196 -5.18 -22.11 2.11
C VAL A 196 -3.84 -22.67 1.66
N ARG A 197 -3.06 -21.91 0.90
CA ARG A 197 -1.71 -22.30 0.48
C ARG A 197 -0.77 -22.51 1.67
N TYR A 198 -0.84 -21.64 2.67
CA TYR A 198 -0.08 -21.78 3.91
C TYR A 198 -0.47 -23.03 4.68
N LEU A 199 -1.78 -23.27 4.85
CA LEU A 199 -2.29 -24.44 5.58
C LEU A 199 -1.85 -25.75 4.91
N LEU A 200 -1.93 -25.82 3.59
CA LEU A 200 -1.45 -26.98 2.84
C LEU A 200 0.07 -27.18 2.98
N ALA A 201 0.87 -26.11 2.93
CA ALA A 201 2.32 -26.17 3.11
C ALA A 201 2.72 -26.61 4.53
N LYS A 202 1.85 -26.41 5.54
CA LYS A 202 2.04 -26.87 6.93
C LYS A 202 1.42 -28.23 7.22
N GLY A 203 0.85 -28.90 6.22
CA GLY A 203 0.16 -30.18 6.41
C GLY A 203 -1.20 -30.09 7.13
N ARG A 204 -1.74 -28.88 7.33
CA ARG A 204 -3.05 -28.61 7.98
C ARG A 204 -4.18 -28.73 6.97
N VAL A 205 -4.28 -29.93 6.37
CA VAL A 205 -5.16 -30.18 5.22
C VAL A 205 -6.64 -30.05 5.60
N GLU A 206 -7.04 -30.51 6.80
CA GLU A 206 -8.45 -30.46 7.22
C GLU A 206 -8.95 -29.02 7.38
N GLU A 207 -8.15 -28.14 7.96
CA GLU A 207 -8.50 -26.73 8.07
C GLU A 207 -8.58 -26.05 6.69
N ALA A 208 -7.70 -26.43 5.77
CA ALA A 208 -7.76 -25.94 4.39
C ALA A 208 -9.06 -26.37 3.69
N LYS A 209 -9.50 -27.62 3.90
CA LYS A 209 -10.78 -28.15 3.40
C LYS A 209 -11.96 -27.38 3.98
N GLU A 210 -11.99 -27.17 5.31
CA GLU A 210 -13.05 -26.43 5.99
C GLU A 210 -13.23 -25.02 5.38
N ILE A 211 -12.14 -24.32 5.12
CA ILE A 211 -12.18 -23.00 4.49
C ILE A 211 -12.79 -23.09 3.09
N VAL A 212 -12.34 -24.03 2.26
CA VAL A 212 -12.85 -24.16 0.88
C VAL A 212 -14.32 -24.56 0.88
N CYS A 213 -14.72 -25.55 1.68
CA CYS A 213 -16.13 -25.96 1.81
C CYS A 213 -17.02 -24.79 2.26
N HIS A 214 -16.60 -24.06 3.28
CA HIS A 214 -17.33 -22.89 3.76
C HIS A 214 -17.51 -21.80 2.70
N LEU A 215 -16.49 -21.61 1.85
CA LEU A 215 -16.57 -20.66 0.73
C LEU A 215 -17.51 -21.15 -0.37
N GLU A 216 -17.43 -22.43 -0.74
CA GLU A 216 -18.35 -23.05 -1.71
C GLU A 216 -19.80 -22.96 -1.23
N GLU A 217 -20.08 -23.28 0.04
CA GLU A 217 -21.40 -23.16 0.66
C GLU A 217 -21.91 -21.71 0.64
N LYS A 218 -21.10 -20.74 1.03
CA LYS A 218 -21.46 -19.31 0.96
C LYS A 218 -21.75 -18.81 -0.46
N LEU A 219 -21.17 -19.44 -1.46
CA LEU A 219 -21.40 -19.12 -2.87
C LEU A 219 -22.53 -19.95 -3.49
N GLY A 220 -23.21 -20.80 -2.70
CA GLY A 220 -24.32 -21.65 -3.15
C GLY A 220 -23.88 -22.81 -4.06
N LEU A 221 -22.61 -23.20 -3.98
CA LEU A 221 -22.07 -24.32 -4.76
C LEU A 221 -22.30 -25.65 -4.02
N ALA A 222 -22.54 -26.70 -4.78
CA ALA A 222 -22.67 -28.05 -4.19
C ALA A 222 -21.31 -28.50 -3.63
N ASN A 223 -21.32 -28.97 -2.38
CA ASN A 223 -20.13 -29.55 -1.74
C ASN A 223 -19.73 -30.82 -2.51
N ARG A 224 -18.62 -30.77 -3.25
CA ARG A 224 -18.01 -31.93 -3.91
C ARG A 224 -16.99 -32.57 -2.99
N PRO A 225 -16.94 -33.90 -2.87
CA PRO A 225 -15.88 -34.57 -2.14
C PRO A 225 -14.52 -34.21 -2.75
N PHE A 226 -13.50 -34.09 -1.90
CA PHE A 226 -12.12 -33.89 -2.35
C PHE A 226 -11.54 -35.21 -2.85
N THR A 227 -10.90 -35.16 -4.01
CA THR A 227 -10.13 -36.31 -4.52
C THR A 227 -8.76 -36.38 -3.84
N ALA A 228 -8.13 -37.56 -3.83
CA ALA A 228 -6.81 -37.75 -3.25
C ALA A 228 -5.78 -36.82 -3.88
N ASP A 229 -5.85 -36.57 -5.19
CA ASP A 229 -4.97 -35.66 -5.93
C ASP A 229 -5.13 -34.18 -5.55
N GLU A 230 -6.32 -33.78 -5.04
CA GLU A 230 -6.57 -32.42 -4.59
C GLU A 230 -5.87 -32.11 -3.26
N LEU A 231 -5.45 -33.13 -2.53
CA LEU A 231 -4.85 -33.05 -1.21
C LEU A 231 -3.33 -33.10 -1.22
N LEU A 232 -2.73 -33.46 -2.35
CA LEU A 232 -1.26 -33.56 -2.47
C LEU A 232 -0.60 -32.17 -2.51
N PRO A 233 0.45 -31.93 -1.71
CA PRO A 233 1.30 -30.76 -1.85
C PRO A 233 1.91 -30.73 -3.24
N ARG A 234 1.93 -29.58 -3.89
CA ARG A 234 2.70 -29.44 -5.13
C ARG A 234 4.16 -29.44 -4.76
N GLU A 235 4.97 -30.28 -5.39
CA GLU A 235 6.39 -30.01 -5.53
C GLU A 235 6.53 -28.61 -6.12
N SER A 236 7.16 -27.71 -5.39
CA SER A 236 7.49 -26.37 -5.86
C SER A 236 8.33 -26.55 -7.11
N GLY A 237 7.74 -26.23 -8.27
CA GLY A 237 8.51 -26.13 -9.50
C GLY A 237 9.74 -25.25 -9.23
N THR A 238 10.88 -25.62 -9.77
CA THR A 238 12.20 -25.00 -9.59
C THR A 238 12.08 -23.53 -9.19
N GLU A 239 12.40 -23.25 -7.90
CA GLU A 239 12.46 -21.87 -7.42
C GLU A 239 13.44 -21.14 -8.33
N THR A 240 12.92 -20.26 -9.15
CA THR A 240 13.76 -19.37 -9.95
C THR A 240 14.37 -18.40 -8.95
N GLY A 241 15.64 -18.63 -8.62
CA GLY A 241 16.36 -17.76 -7.66
C GLY A 241 16.59 -16.36 -8.23
N PHE A 242 16.98 -15.44 -7.36
CA PHE A 242 17.32 -14.03 -7.69
C PHE A 242 18.21 -13.89 -8.94
N ALA A 243 19.18 -14.79 -9.12
CA ALA A 243 20.08 -14.81 -10.27
C ALA A 243 19.34 -14.93 -11.62
N ALA A 244 18.15 -15.52 -11.63
CA ALA A 244 17.36 -15.65 -12.86
C ALA A 244 16.89 -14.30 -13.43
N LEU A 245 16.69 -13.29 -12.58
CA LEU A 245 16.32 -11.93 -12.99
C LEU A 245 17.44 -11.23 -13.77
N TRP A 246 18.69 -11.64 -13.57
CA TRP A 246 19.87 -11.04 -14.18
C TRP A 246 20.43 -11.83 -15.37
N GLN A 247 19.73 -12.88 -15.80
CA GLN A 247 20.08 -13.62 -17.02
C GLN A 247 19.97 -12.75 -18.27
N LYS A 248 20.70 -13.13 -19.33
CA LYS A 248 20.87 -12.35 -20.57
C LYS A 248 19.56 -11.88 -21.23
N GLY A 249 18.42 -12.53 -21.01
CA GLY A 249 17.10 -12.13 -21.54
C GLY A 249 16.33 -11.15 -20.67
N PHE A 250 16.66 -11.02 -19.37
CA PHE A 250 15.86 -10.27 -18.39
C PHE A 250 16.60 -9.09 -17.73
N ARG A 251 17.94 -9.10 -17.72
CA ARG A 251 18.75 -8.10 -17.00
C ARG A 251 18.39 -6.65 -17.32
N LEU A 252 18.18 -6.33 -18.61
CA LEU A 252 17.82 -4.96 -19.02
C LEU A 252 16.42 -4.59 -18.54
N ARG A 253 15.46 -5.51 -18.67
CA ARG A 253 14.08 -5.30 -18.19
C ARG A 253 14.06 -5.11 -16.68
N THR A 254 14.78 -5.95 -15.95
CA THR A 254 14.92 -5.85 -14.48
C THR A 254 15.52 -4.50 -14.08
N ALA A 255 16.63 -4.10 -14.68
CA ALA A 255 17.27 -2.82 -14.39
C ALA A 255 16.35 -1.62 -14.68
N MET A 256 15.64 -1.64 -15.83
CA MET A 256 14.71 -0.57 -16.21
C MET A 256 13.51 -0.52 -15.25
N LEU A 257 12.97 -1.67 -14.86
CA LEU A 257 11.86 -1.72 -13.87
C LEU A 257 12.31 -1.20 -12.51
N TRP A 258 13.48 -1.60 -12.02
CA TRP A 258 14.02 -1.12 -10.76
C TRP A 258 14.23 0.40 -10.78
N LEU A 259 14.80 0.93 -11.86
CA LEU A 259 14.95 2.38 -12.01
C LEU A 259 13.59 3.10 -12.05
N THR A 260 12.60 2.52 -12.72
CA THR A 260 11.25 3.09 -12.79
C THR A 260 10.57 3.07 -11.41
N TRP A 261 10.67 1.94 -10.68
CA TRP A 261 10.16 1.83 -9.31
C TRP A 261 10.85 2.80 -8.36
N PHE A 262 12.18 2.86 -8.39
CA PHE A 262 12.93 3.85 -7.62
C PHE A 262 12.46 5.27 -7.92
N GLY A 263 12.33 5.63 -9.19
CA GLY A 263 11.91 6.96 -9.60
C GLY A 263 10.49 7.33 -9.14
N ILE A 264 9.54 6.40 -9.24
CA ILE A 264 8.14 6.66 -8.82
C ILE A 264 8.01 6.72 -7.29
N VAL A 265 8.68 5.82 -6.57
CA VAL A 265 8.69 5.82 -5.09
C VAL A 265 9.37 7.08 -4.57
N PHE A 266 10.53 7.43 -5.13
CA PHE A 266 11.25 8.65 -4.77
C PHE A 266 10.40 9.91 -5.01
N SER A 267 9.77 10.03 -6.20
CA SER A 267 8.92 11.17 -6.51
C SER A 267 7.69 11.22 -5.62
N TYR A 268 7.04 10.08 -5.39
CA TYR A 268 5.84 10.00 -4.58
C TYR A 268 6.09 10.42 -3.12
N TYR A 269 6.98 9.72 -2.44
CA TYR A 269 7.28 10.04 -1.03
C TYR A 269 8.01 11.38 -0.89
N GLY A 270 8.92 11.71 -1.81
CA GLY A 270 9.61 12.99 -1.83
C GLY A 270 8.67 14.19 -2.00
N ILE A 271 7.60 14.04 -2.75
CA ILE A 271 6.61 15.10 -2.95
C ILE A 271 5.57 15.10 -1.82
N PHE A 272 4.83 13.99 -1.67
CA PHE A 272 3.62 13.98 -0.81
C PHE A 272 3.95 14.04 0.68
N MET A 273 5.07 13.47 1.11
CA MET A 273 5.55 13.62 2.50
C MET A 273 5.84 15.08 2.86
N TRP A 274 6.34 15.86 1.90
CA TRP A 274 6.73 17.25 2.12
C TRP A 274 5.70 18.26 1.62
N LEU A 275 4.66 17.84 0.92
CA LEU A 275 3.69 18.74 0.30
C LEU A 275 3.07 19.73 1.29
N PRO A 276 2.58 19.34 2.49
CA PRO A 276 2.07 20.31 3.46
C PRO A 276 3.15 21.28 3.93
N SER A 277 4.39 20.81 4.15
CA SER A 277 5.50 21.64 4.56
C SER A 277 5.91 22.64 3.48
N LEU A 278 5.91 22.22 2.20
CA LEU A 278 6.23 23.06 1.06
C LEU A 278 5.19 24.18 0.88
N VAL A 279 3.90 23.86 0.98
CA VAL A 279 2.82 24.84 0.90
C VAL A 279 2.87 25.79 2.09
N TYR A 280 3.14 25.28 3.30
CA TYR A 280 3.29 26.10 4.49
C TYR A 280 4.48 27.06 4.40
N ALA A 281 5.61 26.62 3.86
CA ALA A 281 6.82 27.43 3.67
C ALA A 281 6.62 28.62 2.69
N GLN A 282 5.59 28.57 1.85
CA GLN A 282 5.18 29.70 1.00
C GLN A 282 4.41 30.80 1.75
N GLY A 283 4.26 30.70 3.08
CA GLY A 283 3.67 31.73 3.94
C GLY A 283 2.17 31.59 4.15
N PHE A 284 1.53 30.49 3.72
CA PHE A 284 0.12 30.26 3.98
C PHE A 284 -0.13 29.89 5.45
N ALA A 285 -1.25 30.33 6.02
CA ALA A 285 -1.70 29.87 7.32
C ALA A 285 -1.96 28.34 7.31
N VAL A 286 -1.78 27.70 8.46
CA VAL A 286 -1.91 26.22 8.61
C VAL A 286 -3.23 25.71 8.03
N VAL A 287 -4.36 26.35 8.35
CA VAL A 287 -5.69 25.95 7.85
C VAL A 287 -5.73 26.00 6.33
N LYS A 288 -5.20 27.09 5.74
CA LYS A 288 -5.18 27.28 4.28
C LYS A 288 -4.25 26.30 3.60
N THR A 289 -3.13 25.96 4.23
CA THR A 289 -2.22 24.91 3.78
C THR A 289 -2.93 23.56 3.68
N PHE A 290 -3.67 23.18 4.72
CA PHE A 290 -4.38 21.90 4.73
C PHE A 290 -5.53 21.87 3.73
N GLU A 291 -6.26 22.97 3.56
CA GLU A 291 -7.28 23.12 2.53
C GLU A 291 -6.71 22.89 1.11
N TYR A 292 -5.58 23.52 0.80
CA TYR A 292 -4.93 23.38 -0.50
C TYR A 292 -4.41 21.95 -0.73
N VAL A 293 -3.76 21.36 0.26
CA VAL A 293 -3.28 19.97 0.15
C VAL A 293 -4.45 18.99 0.03
N LEU A 294 -5.57 19.24 0.73
CA LEU A 294 -6.79 18.44 0.57
C LEU A 294 -7.32 18.49 -0.87
N MET A 295 -7.41 19.70 -1.47
CA MET A 295 -7.84 19.86 -2.86
C MET A 295 -6.91 19.15 -3.85
N MET A 296 -5.58 19.24 -3.64
CA MET A 296 -4.60 18.53 -4.46
C MET A 296 -4.73 17.02 -4.31
N THR A 297 -4.96 16.54 -3.09
CA THR A 297 -5.13 15.10 -2.81
C THR A 297 -6.40 14.53 -3.45
N LEU A 298 -7.48 15.30 -3.51
CA LEU A 298 -8.71 14.89 -4.21
C LEU A 298 -8.47 14.54 -5.69
N ALA A 299 -7.51 15.19 -6.34
CA ALA A 299 -7.18 14.92 -7.74
C ALA A 299 -6.53 13.52 -7.95
N GLN A 300 -6.08 12.86 -6.90
CA GLN A 300 -5.54 11.50 -6.97
C GLN A 300 -6.58 10.48 -7.44
N LEU A 301 -7.82 10.60 -6.96
CA LEU A 301 -8.88 9.64 -7.28
C LEU A 301 -9.23 9.61 -8.78
N PRO A 302 -9.53 10.75 -9.44
CA PRO A 302 -9.73 10.74 -10.89
C PRO A 302 -8.45 10.34 -11.66
N GLY A 303 -7.26 10.55 -11.11
CA GLY A 303 -6.01 10.08 -11.69
C GLY A 303 -5.95 8.56 -11.84
N TYR A 304 -6.36 7.83 -10.81
CA TYR A 304 -6.47 6.36 -10.88
C TYR A 304 -7.50 5.90 -11.93
N LEU A 305 -8.66 6.54 -11.97
CA LEU A 305 -9.72 6.18 -12.93
C LEU A 305 -9.28 6.44 -14.37
N ALA A 306 -8.66 7.60 -14.63
CA ALA A 306 -8.12 7.94 -15.94
C ALA A 306 -7.01 6.97 -16.36
N ALA A 307 -6.10 6.61 -15.47
CA ALA A 307 -5.05 5.65 -15.72
C ALA A 307 -5.62 4.26 -16.05
N ALA A 308 -6.60 3.79 -15.28
CA ALA A 308 -7.26 2.50 -15.51
C ALA A 308 -7.92 2.43 -16.89
N TRP A 309 -8.58 3.52 -17.32
CA TRP A 309 -9.18 3.61 -18.65
C TRP A 309 -8.11 3.68 -19.76
N LEU A 310 -7.10 4.54 -19.63
CA LEU A 310 -6.05 4.71 -20.61
C LEU A 310 -5.20 3.46 -20.83
N VAL A 311 -4.97 2.67 -19.79
CA VAL A 311 -4.26 1.38 -19.89
C VAL A 311 -4.94 0.43 -20.87
N GLU A 312 -6.26 0.47 -20.96
CA GLU A 312 -7.02 -0.35 -21.90
C GLU A 312 -7.03 0.23 -23.33
N VAL A 313 -6.98 1.57 -23.48
CA VAL A 313 -7.05 2.25 -24.77
C VAL A 313 -5.71 2.36 -25.48
N ILE A 314 -4.69 2.85 -24.79
CA ILE A 314 -3.35 3.10 -25.38
C ILE A 314 -2.26 2.15 -24.86
N GLY A 315 -2.62 1.29 -23.90
CA GLY A 315 -1.73 0.30 -23.32
C GLY A 315 -0.87 0.81 -22.16
N ARG A 316 -0.35 -0.14 -21.38
CA ARG A 316 0.35 0.11 -20.09
C ARG A 316 1.59 0.98 -20.27
N LYS A 317 2.44 0.67 -21.25
CA LYS A 317 3.72 1.36 -21.48
C LYS A 317 3.52 2.84 -21.76
N TYR A 318 2.63 3.19 -22.68
CA TYR A 318 2.42 4.59 -23.07
C TYR A 318 1.72 5.38 -21.97
N THR A 319 0.75 4.77 -21.28
CA THR A 319 0.08 5.40 -20.13
C THR A 319 1.07 5.69 -19.03
N LEU A 320 1.92 4.71 -18.64
CA LEU A 320 2.94 4.90 -17.61
C LEU A 320 3.91 6.02 -17.98
N SER A 321 4.45 5.99 -19.20
CA SER A 321 5.42 7.00 -19.66
C SER A 321 4.82 8.40 -19.70
N ALA A 322 3.59 8.55 -20.21
CA ALA A 322 2.90 9.84 -20.28
C ALA A 322 2.60 10.39 -18.88
N PHE A 323 2.11 9.55 -17.97
CA PHE A 323 1.79 9.96 -16.60
C PHE A 323 3.04 10.36 -15.81
N LEU A 324 4.14 9.61 -15.92
CA LEU A 324 5.41 9.99 -15.28
C LEU A 324 5.97 11.29 -15.84
N LEU A 325 5.92 11.49 -17.15
CA LEU A 325 6.38 12.73 -17.79
C LEU A 325 5.54 13.92 -17.32
N LEU A 326 4.20 13.81 -17.39
CA LEU A 326 3.28 14.88 -17.00
C LEU A 326 3.35 15.17 -15.49
N SER A 327 3.56 14.15 -14.65
CA SER A 327 3.83 14.33 -13.22
C SER A 327 5.09 15.17 -13.01
N GLY A 328 6.18 14.88 -13.73
CA GLY A 328 7.42 15.66 -13.67
C GLY A 328 7.23 17.12 -14.11
N VAL A 329 6.51 17.34 -15.21
CA VAL A 329 6.17 18.70 -15.72
C VAL A 329 5.34 19.46 -14.68
N CYS A 330 4.29 18.85 -14.13
CA CYS A 330 3.47 19.47 -13.10
C CYS A 330 4.27 19.78 -11.83
N SER A 331 5.18 18.90 -11.43
CA SER A 331 6.05 19.11 -10.25
C SER A 331 6.99 20.29 -10.46
N TYR A 332 7.56 20.44 -11.66
CA TYR A 332 8.41 21.59 -12.00
C TYR A 332 7.64 22.92 -11.89
N PHE A 333 6.47 23.01 -12.52
CA PHE A 333 5.66 24.21 -12.48
C PHE A 333 5.03 24.46 -11.10
N PHE A 334 4.78 23.42 -10.31
CA PHE A 334 4.39 23.57 -8.91
C PHE A 334 5.46 24.30 -8.10
N GLY A 335 6.74 23.94 -8.27
CA GLY A 335 7.85 24.60 -7.62
C GLY A 335 8.07 26.05 -8.09
N ALA A 336 7.67 26.38 -9.33
CA ALA A 336 7.78 27.72 -9.93
C ALA A 336 6.49 28.56 -9.80
N ALA A 337 5.47 28.08 -9.08
CA ALA A 337 4.17 28.75 -8.98
C ALA A 337 4.25 30.02 -8.10
N GLU A 338 3.92 31.16 -8.66
CA GLU A 338 3.87 32.47 -7.97
C GLU A 338 2.49 32.82 -7.43
N SER A 339 1.43 32.16 -7.92
CA SER A 339 0.06 32.41 -7.50
C SER A 339 -0.60 31.19 -6.87
N SER A 340 -1.53 31.40 -5.95
CA SER A 340 -2.29 30.32 -5.29
C SER A 340 -3.06 29.45 -6.29
N SER A 341 -3.59 30.05 -7.34
CA SER A 341 -4.31 29.32 -8.39
C SER A 341 -3.37 28.43 -9.22
N ALA A 342 -2.18 28.92 -9.57
CA ALA A 342 -1.17 28.12 -10.24
C ALA A 342 -0.66 26.97 -9.34
N LEU A 343 -0.42 27.27 -8.06
CA LEU A 343 -0.03 26.28 -7.06
C LEU A 343 -1.05 25.12 -6.98
N LEU A 344 -2.35 25.46 -6.88
CA LEU A 344 -3.44 24.48 -6.83
C LEU A 344 -3.53 23.67 -8.13
N ALA A 345 -3.48 24.35 -9.28
CA ALA A 345 -3.62 23.68 -10.58
C ALA A 345 -2.47 22.70 -10.84
N TRP A 346 -1.22 23.13 -10.64
CA TRP A 346 -0.05 22.28 -10.84
C TRP A 346 0.07 21.19 -9.77
N GLY A 347 -0.29 21.49 -8.52
CA GLY A 347 -0.32 20.51 -7.44
C GLY A 347 -1.40 19.43 -7.66
N ALA A 348 -2.57 19.82 -8.14
CA ALA A 348 -3.62 18.87 -8.53
C ALA A 348 -3.20 18.01 -9.73
N GLY A 349 -2.59 18.61 -10.77
CA GLY A 349 -2.03 17.89 -11.91
C GLY A 349 -0.95 16.89 -11.51
N MET A 350 -0.01 17.32 -10.65
CA MET A 350 1.03 16.47 -10.10
C MET A 350 0.43 15.26 -9.36
N SER A 351 -0.56 15.49 -8.50
CA SER A 351 -1.26 14.44 -7.75
C SER A 351 -1.99 13.48 -8.65
N PHE A 352 -2.69 13.99 -9.65
CA PHE A 352 -3.43 13.21 -10.66
C PHE A 352 -2.51 12.26 -11.42
N PHE A 353 -1.42 12.78 -12.00
CA PHE A 353 -0.54 11.98 -12.84
C PHE A 353 0.35 11.04 -12.04
N ASN A 354 0.85 11.45 -10.88
CA ASN A 354 1.72 10.61 -10.08
C ASN A 354 0.99 9.36 -9.58
N LEU A 355 -0.21 9.53 -9.02
CA LEU A 355 -0.98 8.39 -8.51
C LEU A 355 -1.55 7.50 -9.63
N GLY A 356 -1.91 8.10 -10.76
CA GLY A 356 -2.25 7.33 -11.95
C GLY A 356 -1.08 6.46 -12.44
N ALA A 357 0.15 6.99 -12.47
CA ALA A 357 1.35 6.23 -12.79
C ALA A 357 1.59 5.10 -11.80
N TRP A 358 1.34 5.33 -10.50
CA TRP A 358 1.44 4.33 -9.45
C TRP A 358 0.55 3.10 -9.73
N GLY A 359 -0.72 3.31 -10.06
CA GLY A 359 -1.63 2.23 -10.44
C GLY A 359 -1.18 1.44 -11.68
N VAL A 360 -0.59 2.14 -12.67
CA VAL A 360 -0.13 1.49 -13.91
C VAL A 360 1.11 0.64 -13.67
N ILE A 361 2.07 1.06 -12.84
CA ILE A 361 3.32 0.32 -12.63
C ILE A 361 3.05 -1.04 -11.96
N TYR A 362 2.06 -1.13 -11.05
CA TYR A 362 1.67 -2.40 -10.44
C TYR A 362 1.10 -3.41 -11.45
N THR A 363 0.44 -2.93 -12.49
CA THR A 363 -0.07 -3.81 -13.55
C THR A 363 1.00 -4.13 -14.60
N TYR A 364 1.88 -3.17 -14.91
CA TYR A 364 2.93 -3.29 -15.92
C TYR A 364 4.05 -4.26 -15.50
N THR A 365 4.49 -4.15 -14.23
CA THR A 365 5.66 -4.91 -13.74
C THR A 365 5.50 -6.44 -13.86
N PRO A 366 4.38 -7.05 -13.41
CA PRO A 366 4.21 -8.50 -13.53
C PRO A 366 4.18 -9.00 -14.97
N GLU A 367 3.73 -8.17 -15.92
CA GLU A 367 3.64 -8.53 -17.34
C GLU A 367 5.02 -8.62 -18.02
N GLN A 368 6.06 -8.05 -17.41
CA GLN A 368 7.42 -8.07 -17.98
C GLN A 368 8.15 -9.39 -17.71
N TYR A 369 7.60 -10.25 -16.84
CA TYR A 369 8.22 -11.52 -16.46
C TYR A 369 7.35 -12.73 -16.84
N PRO A 370 7.96 -13.86 -17.21
CA PRO A 370 7.26 -15.13 -17.37
C PRO A 370 6.55 -15.52 -16.07
N THR A 371 5.48 -16.32 -16.17
CA THR A 371 4.64 -16.68 -15.00
C THR A 371 5.45 -17.27 -13.84
N ALA A 372 6.49 -18.07 -14.11
CA ALA A 372 7.34 -18.68 -13.09
C ALA A 372 8.18 -17.66 -12.30
N MET A 373 8.55 -16.52 -12.91
CA MET A 373 9.39 -15.47 -12.29
C MET A 373 8.60 -14.23 -11.90
N ARG A 374 7.31 -14.17 -12.20
CA ARG A 374 6.48 -12.96 -12.07
C ARG A 374 6.43 -12.44 -10.64
N ALA A 375 6.18 -13.31 -9.66
CA ALA A 375 6.14 -12.94 -8.25
C ALA A 375 7.51 -12.47 -7.74
N LEU A 376 8.58 -13.19 -8.11
CA LEU A 376 9.95 -12.84 -7.76
C LEU A 376 10.34 -11.49 -8.36
N GLY A 377 10.13 -11.30 -9.67
CA GLY A 377 10.50 -10.08 -10.37
C GLY A 377 9.73 -8.85 -9.88
N SER A 378 8.42 -8.99 -9.63
CA SER A 378 7.59 -7.90 -9.09
C SER A 378 7.98 -7.55 -7.66
N GLY A 379 8.21 -8.55 -6.80
CA GLY A 379 8.60 -8.34 -5.42
C GLY A 379 9.93 -7.59 -5.29
N TRP A 380 10.94 -8.01 -6.07
CA TRP A 380 12.24 -7.32 -6.08
C TRP A 380 12.17 -5.92 -6.70
N ALA A 381 11.36 -5.72 -7.74
CA ALA A 381 11.20 -4.40 -8.34
C ALA A 381 10.54 -3.40 -7.38
N ALA A 382 9.50 -3.82 -6.66
CA ALA A 382 8.82 -2.98 -5.69
C ALA A 382 9.62 -2.78 -4.38
N GLY A 383 10.50 -3.72 -4.03
CA GLY A 383 11.35 -3.64 -2.84
C GLY A 383 12.65 -2.85 -3.03
N PHE A 384 13.04 -2.58 -4.27
CA PHE A 384 14.23 -1.79 -4.61
C PHE A 384 13.98 -0.29 -4.47
#